data_1f97134a3595095d17e9d3fcdf886d0b
#
_entry.id   1f97134a3595095d17e9d3fcdf886d0b
#
_cell.length_a   1.000
_cell.length_b   1.000
_cell.length_c   1.000
_cell.angle_alpha   90.00
_cell.angle_beta   90.00
_cell.angle_gamma   90.00
#
_symmetry.space_group_name_H-M   'P 1'
#
loop_
_entity.id
_entity.type
_entity.pdbx_description
1 polymer ?
#
loop_
_entity_poly.entity_id
_entity_poly.type
_entity_poly.pdbx_seq_one_letter_code
_entity_poly.pdbx_strand_id
1 'polypeptide(L)'
;MKQITKTILLCLALLMMGMGASAQGLKAFKLRNGLSVFIWEDESKPDVFGLVGVRAGSINEPSDYTGLAHYLEHVMFKGTTLIGSLDWAQEEPLYKEIIAKYDLLATETDPAKRQALSKEINELSVKAGEYGLPNEYSNLMESIGATGVNAGTSYDYTYYHSSFPPYQVNKWLEISSQRFLNPVFRSFQ
;
A
#
# COMPACT_ATOMS: atom_id res chain seq x y z
N MET A 1 -11.86 -61.46 2.82
CA MET A 1 -12.79 -60.56 2.15
C MET A 1 -13.48 -59.57 3.09
N LYS A 2 -14.16 -59.99 4.17
CA LYS A 2 -14.89 -59.04 5.07
C LYS A 2 -14.03 -57.97 5.75
N GLN A 3 -12.74 -58.22 5.96
CA GLN A 3 -11.83 -57.24 6.61
C GLN A 3 -11.33 -56.14 5.65
N ILE A 4 -11.06 -56.52 4.39
CA ILE A 4 -10.66 -55.59 3.34
C ILE A 4 -11.80 -54.60 3.00
N THR A 5 -13.04 -55.11 2.96
CA THR A 5 -14.23 -54.27 2.73
C THR A 5 -14.45 -53.24 3.84
N LYS A 6 -14.20 -53.59 5.12
CA LYS A 6 -14.28 -52.65 6.26
C LYS A 6 -13.20 -51.58 6.20
N THR A 7 -11.98 -51.93 5.81
CA THR A 7 -10.87 -50.98 5.66
C THR A 7 -11.13 -50.00 4.51
N ILE A 8 -11.64 -50.48 3.37
CA ILE A 8 -12.02 -49.65 2.23
C ILE A 8 -13.15 -48.67 2.61
N LEU A 9 -14.19 -49.16 3.31
CA LEU A 9 -15.28 -48.30 3.79
C LEU A 9 -14.80 -47.22 4.80
N LEU A 10 -13.88 -47.59 5.68
CA LEU A 10 -13.29 -46.65 6.66
C LEU A 10 -12.45 -45.57 5.95
N CYS A 11 -11.65 -45.95 4.96
CA CYS A 11 -10.87 -45.01 4.15
C CYS A 11 -11.77 -44.10 3.30
N LEU A 12 -12.87 -44.62 2.73
CA LEU A 12 -13.84 -43.76 2.01
C LEU A 12 -14.57 -42.80 2.96
N ALA A 13 -14.93 -43.23 4.16
CA ALA A 13 -15.56 -42.38 5.16
C ALA A 13 -14.60 -41.24 5.66
N LEU A 14 -13.30 -41.56 5.81
CA LEU A 14 -12.27 -40.58 6.12
C LEU A 14 -12.01 -39.60 4.97
N LEU A 15 -12.06 -40.07 3.71
CA LEU A 15 -11.97 -39.19 2.52
C LEU A 15 -13.19 -38.25 2.40
N MET A 16 -14.37 -38.70 2.76
CA MET A 16 -15.60 -37.88 2.71
C MET A 16 -15.65 -36.84 3.85
N MET A 17 -14.98 -37.05 5.01
CA MET A 17 -14.85 -36.07 6.06
C MET A 17 -13.86 -34.95 5.75
N GLY A 18 -12.95 -35.13 4.76
CA GLY A 18 -11.98 -34.13 4.33
C GLY A 18 -12.51 -33.08 3.35
N MET A 19 -13.73 -33.22 2.83
CA MET A 19 -14.28 -32.33 1.79
C MET A 19 -15.26 -31.27 2.31
N GLY A 20 -15.27 -31.00 3.61
CA GLY A 20 -16.22 -30.08 4.24
C GLY A 20 -15.63 -28.94 5.06
N ALA A 21 -14.35 -28.62 4.94
CA ALA A 21 -13.82 -27.39 5.48
C ALA A 21 -14.12 -26.20 4.55
N SER A 22 -15.40 -25.90 4.34
CA SER A 22 -15.83 -24.56 4.00
C SER A 22 -15.35 -23.67 5.14
N ALA A 23 -14.44 -22.75 4.88
CA ALA A 23 -14.10 -21.69 5.84
C ALA A 23 -15.39 -20.91 6.09
N GLN A 24 -16.14 -21.29 7.13
CA GLN A 24 -17.36 -20.62 7.53
C GLN A 24 -16.99 -19.16 7.82
N GLY A 25 -17.58 -18.21 7.07
CA GLY A 25 -17.38 -16.79 7.26
C GLY A 25 -16.51 -16.07 6.22
N LEU A 26 -15.77 -16.79 5.34
CA LEU A 26 -15.00 -16.11 4.28
C LEU A 26 -15.90 -15.78 3.07
N LYS A 27 -16.05 -14.48 2.81
CA LYS A 27 -16.64 -13.97 1.56
C LYS A 27 -15.53 -13.50 0.63
N ALA A 28 -15.53 -13.95 -0.62
CA ALA A 28 -14.55 -13.56 -1.63
C ALA A 28 -15.26 -13.17 -2.93
N PHE A 29 -14.90 -12.00 -3.47
CA PHE A 29 -15.44 -11.51 -4.74
C PHE A 29 -14.45 -10.59 -5.43
N LYS A 30 -14.73 -10.25 -6.69
CA LYS A 30 -13.90 -9.34 -7.48
C LYS A 30 -14.73 -8.13 -7.90
N LEU A 31 -14.14 -6.94 -7.74
CA LEU A 31 -14.73 -5.69 -8.22
C LEU A 31 -14.54 -5.55 -9.74
N ARG A 32 -15.30 -4.65 -10.37
CA ARG A 32 -15.22 -4.39 -11.81
C ARG A 32 -13.84 -3.95 -12.31
N ASN A 33 -13.05 -3.30 -11.44
CA ASN A 33 -11.68 -2.90 -11.73
C ASN A 33 -10.64 -4.04 -11.56
N GLY A 34 -11.09 -5.26 -11.22
CA GLY A 34 -10.23 -6.42 -11.04
C GLY A 34 -9.71 -6.63 -9.60
N LEU A 35 -9.97 -5.71 -8.67
CA LEU A 35 -9.58 -5.87 -7.27
C LEU A 35 -10.29 -7.06 -6.65
N SER A 36 -9.54 -8.00 -6.08
CA SER A 36 -10.08 -9.12 -5.30
C SER A 36 -10.29 -8.66 -3.86
N VAL A 37 -11.49 -8.91 -3.35
CA VAL A 37 -11.88 -8.57 -1.97
C VAL A 37 -12.16 -9.85 -1.21
N PHE A 38 -11.61 -9.92 0.00
CA PHE A 38 -11.79 -11.01 0.95
C PHE A 38 -12.32 -10.43 2.25
N ILE A 39 -13.42 -10.96 2.75
CA ILE A 39 -14.02 -10.53 4.02
C ILE A 39 -14.18 -11.77 4.89
N TRP A 40 -13.55 -11.73 6.06
CA TRP A 40 -13.73 -12.72 7.10
C TRP A 40 -14.47 -12.08 8.27
N GLU A 41 -15.63 -12.59 8.61
CA GLU A 41 -16.43 -12.14 9.75
C GLU A 41 -15.99 -12.91 11.00
N ASP A 42 -15.57 -12.19 12.04
CA ASP A 42 -15.21 -12.73 13.36
C ASP A 42 -15.86 -11.87 14.46
N GLU A 43 -17.03 -12.28 14.92
CA GLU A 43 -17.79 -11.58 15.96
C GLU A 43 -17.09 -11.56 17.33
N SER A 44 -16.01 -12.34 17.50
CA SER A 44 -15.23 -12.35 18.74
C SER A 44 -14.28 -11.15 18.85
N LYS A 45 -14.09 -10.38 17.77
CA LYS A 45 -13.17 -9.24 17.71
C LYS A 45 -13.94 -7.92 17.73
N PRO A 46 -13.52 -6.94 18.56
CA PRO A 46 -14.15 -5.63 18.62
C PRO A 46 -13.79 -4.72 17.46
N ASP A 47 -12.68 -5.01 16.77
CA ASP A 47 -12.10 -4.17 15.72
C ASP A 47 -12.07 -4.89 14.37
N VAL A 48 -12.02 -4.10 13.32
CA VAL A 48 -11.75 -4.58 11.95
C VAL A 48 -10.25 -4.51 11.70
N PHE A 49 -9.66 -5.59 11.22
CA PHE A 49 -8.32 -5.60 10.64
C PHE A 49 -8.43 -5.41 9.13
N GLY A 50 -8.01 -4.26 8.64
CA GLY A 50 -7.97 -3.93 7.22
C GLY A 50 -6.57 -4.16 6.64
N LEU A 51 -6.51 -4.82 5.48
CA LEU A 51 -5.25 -5.06 4.75
C LEU A 51 -5.45 -4.83 3.26
N VAL A 52 -4.53 -4.10 2.64
CA VAL A 52 -4.40 -3.97 1.18
C VAL A 52 -3.12 -4.66 0.75
N GLY A 53 -3.24 -5.72 -0.03
CA GLY A 53 -2.11 -6.47 -0.60
C GLY A 53 -1.88 -6.11 -2.07
N VAL A 54 -0.64 -5.83 -2.42
CA VAL A 54 -0.17 -5.55 -3.78
C VAL A 54 0.74 -6.70 -4.22
N ARG A 55 0.47 -7.31 -5.36
CA ARG A 55 1.29 -8.40 -5.91
C ARG A 55 2.53 -7.84 -6.63
N ALA A 56 3.33 -7.11 -5.88
CA ALA A 56 4.62 -6.59 -6.31
C ALA A 56 5.54 -6.51 -5.09
N GLY A 57 6.77 -6.93 -5.25
CA GLY A 57 7.81 -6.96 -4.24
C GLY A 57 9.19 -6.91 -4.88
N SER A 58 10.23 -7.30 -4.15
CA SER A 58 11.61 -7.20 -4.63
C SER A 58 11.89 -8.01 -5.90
N ILE A 59 11.14 -9.05 -6.21
CA ILE A 59 11.27 -9.81 -7.47
C ILE A 59 10.96 -8.95 -8.72
N ASN A 60 10.18 -7.88 -8.56
CA ASN A 60 9.77 -7.00 -9.64
C ASN A 60 10.72 -5.83 -9.86
N GLU A 61 11.76 -5.70 -9.03
CA GLU A 61 12.75 -4.63 -9.12
C GLU A 61 13.67 -4.83 -10.34
N PRO A 62 14.01 -3.74 -11.06
CA PRO A 62 15.13 -3.80 -12.01
C PRO A 62 16.43 -4.14 -11.29
N SER A 63 17.31 -4.91 -11.93
CA SER A 63 18.57 -5.37 -11.33
C SER A 63 19.46 -4.23 -10.82
N ASP A 64 19.36 -3.06 -11.44
CA ASP A 64 20.18 -1.88 -11.12
C ASP A 64 19.56 -0.99 -10.01
N TYR A 65 18.34 -1.31 -9.56
CA TYR A 65 17.58 -0.55 -8.58
C TYR A 65 17.00 -1.45 -7.48
N THR A 66 17.87 -2.18 -6.81
CA THR A 66 17.47 -3.04 -5.67
C THR A 66 17.03 -2.19 -4.48
N GLY A 67 15.95 -2.60 -3.81
CA GLY A 67 15.32 -1.86 -2.71
C GLY A 67 14.22 -0.90 -3.16
N LEU A 68 13.94 -0.79 -4.46
CA LEU A 68 12.93 0.12 -5.01
C LEU A 68 11.51 -0.18 -4.48
N ALA A 69 11.14 -1.45 -4.35
CA ALA A 69 9.84 -1.85 -3.84
C ALA A 69 9.65 -1.41 -2.37
N HIS A 70 10.65 -1.58 -1.55
CA HIS A 70 10.65 -1.15 -0.16
C HIS A 70 10.68 0.39 -0.05
N TYR A 71 11.46 1.05 -0.90
CA TYR A 71 11.45 2.51 -0.97
C TYR A 71 10.07 3.05 -1.38
N LEU A 72 9.43 2.44 -2.37
CA LEU A 72 8.07 2.80 -2.79
C LEU A 72 7.07 2.64 -1.65
N GLU A 73 7.19 1.59 -0.84
CA GLU A 73 6.36 1.40 0.35
C GLU A 73 6.46 2.62 1.28
N HIS A 74 7.67 3.10 1.59
CA HIS A 74 7.86 4.27 2.44
C HIS A 74 7.27 5.56 1.85
N VAL A 75 7.49 5.81 0.55
CA VAL A 75 6.98 7.05 -0.08
C VAL A 75 5.46 7.06 -0.24
N MET A 76 4.82 5.89 -0.24
CA MET A 76 3.36 5.76 -0.23
C MET A 76 2.69 6.32 1.06
N PHE A 77 3.45 6.61 2.11
CA PHE A 77 2.97 7.30 3.32
C PHE A 77 3.10 8.82 3.25
N LYS A 78 3.73 9.38 2.20
CA LYS A 78 3.98 10.81 2.06
C LYS A 78 2.76 11.63 1.63
N GLY A 79 1.66 10.96 1.28
CA GLY A 79 0.39 11.57 0.95
C GLY A 79 -0.03 11.40 -0.52
N THR A 80 -1.01 12.18 -0.89
CA THR A 80 -1.69 12.12 -2.20
C THR A 80 -1.96 13.55 -2.69
N THR A 81 -2.65 13.70 -3.79
CA THR A 81 -3.14 15.02 -4.24
C THR A 81 -4.18 15.64 -3.30
N LEU A 82 -4.80 14.84 -2.41
CA LEU A 82 -5.82 15.27 -1.46
C LEU A 82 -5.37 15.20 0.00
N ILE A 83 -4.33 14.43 0.29
CA ILE A 83 -3.80 14.19 1.65
C ILE A 83 -2.34 14.65 1.65
N GLY A 84 -1.95 15.45 2.63
CA GLY A 84 -0.57 15.91 2.76
C GLY A 84 -0.28 17.20 2.02
N SER A 85 -1.29 17.90 1.50
CA SER A 85 -1.15 19.20 0.84
C SER A 85 -2.15 20.22 1.40
N LEU A 86 -1.68 21.42 1.70
CA LEU A 86 -2.50 22.58 2.02
C LEU A 86 -3.21 23.15 0.78
N ASP A 87 -2.53 23.13 -0.36
CA ASP A 87 -3.03 23.63 -1.64
C ASP A 87 -2.32 22.89 -2.78
N TRP A 88 -2.93 21.83 -3.27
CA TRP A 88 -2.36 21.03 -4.36
C TRP A 88 -2.22 21.83 -5.66
N ALA A 89 -3.12 22.79 -5.92
CA ALA A 89 -3.05 23.60 -7.14
C ALA A 89 -1.80 24.47 -7.18
N GLN A 90 -1.30 24.90 -6.04
CA GLN A 90 -0.04 25.65 -5.91
C GLN A 90 1.17 24.70 -5.83
N GLU A 91 1.03 23.54 -5.21
CA GLU A 91 2.10 22.55 -5.08
C GLU A 91 2.41 21.83 -6.39
N GLU A 92 1.40 21.48 -7.18
CA GLU A 92 1.53 20.66 -8.38
C GLU A 92 2.54 21.20 -9.41
N PRO A 93 2.55 22.51 -9.75
CA PRO A 93 3.55 23.06 -10.68
C PRO A 93 4.98 22.88 -10.18
N LEU A 94 5.23 23.09 -8.88
CA LEU A 94 6.55 22.89 -8.28
C LEU A 94 6.96 21.43 -8.30
N TYR A 95 6.03 20.52 -7.98
CA TYR A 95 6.24 19.09 -8.04
C TYR A 95 6.62 18.62 -9.46
N LYS A 96 5.92 19.10 -10.48
CA LYS A 96 6.22 18.80 -11.90
C LYS A 96 7.59 19.32 -12.30
N GLU A 97 7.96 20.52 -11.86
CA GLU A 97 9.28 21.09 -12.17
C GLU A 97 10.41 20.31 -11.48
N ILE A 98 10.22 19.87 -10.24
CA ILE A 98 11.17 19.02 -9.51
C ILE A 98 11.41 17.72 -10.29
N ILE A 99 10.35 17.03 -10.74
CA ILE A 99 10.46 15.79 -11.53
C ILE A 99 11.25 16.06 -12.82
N ALA A 100 10.90 17.09 -13.58
CA ALA A 100 11.60 17.43 -14.83
C ALA A 100 13.09 17.70 -14.59
N LYS A 101 13.47 18.33 -13.47
CA LYS A 101 14.89 18.55 -13.14
C LYS A 101 15.60 17.26 -12.73
N TYR A 102 14.91 16.33 -12.07
CA TYR A 102 15.48 15.00 -11.82
C TYR A 102 15.70 14.21 -13.12
N ASP A 103 14.81 14.30 -14.09
CA ASP A 103 15.00 13.68 -15.41
C ASP A 103 16.23 14.23 -16.12
N LEU A 104 16.47 15.54 -16.03
CA LEU A 104 17.69 16.17 -16.55
C LEU A 104 18.93 15.71 -15.77
N LEU A 105 18.85 15.67 -14.44
CA LEU A 105 19.96 15.24 -13.59
C LEU A 105 20.36 13.78 -13.84
N ALA A 106 19.42 12.92 -14.18
CA ALA A 106 19.65 11.51 -14.48
C ALA A 106 20.55 11.31 -15.71
N THR A 107 20.52 12.23 -16.67
CA THR A 107 21.27 12.14 -17.94
C THR A 107 22.47 13.11 -18.01
N GLU A 108 22.58 14.08 -17.11
CA GLU A 108 23.68 15.04 -17.09
C GLU A 108 24.97 14.40 -16.55
N THR A 109 26.07 14.60 -17.24
CA THR A 109 27.40 14.06 -16.89
C THR A 109 28.38 15.11 -16.41
N ASP A 110 28.16 16.40 -16.70
CA ASP A 110 29.01 17.49 -16.24
C ASP A 110 28.82 17.74 -14.74
N PRO A 111 29.87 17.62 -13.91
CA PRO A 111 29.76 17.77 -12.46
C PRO A 111 29.23 19.15 -12.02
N ALA A 112 29.62 20.23 -12.72
CA ALA A 112 29.16 21.57 -12.35
C ALA A 112 27.69 21.77 -12.65
N LYS A 113 27.19 21.25 -13.78
CA LYS A 113 25.77 21.27 -14.12
C LYS A 113 24.94 20.37 -13.19
N ARG A 114 25.45 19.19 -12.85
CA ARG A 114 24.81 18.32 -11.86
C ARG A 114 24.63 19.03 -10.51
N GLN A 115 25.67 19.73 -10.04
CA GLN A 115 25.60 20.49 -8.81
C GLN A 115 24.58 21.64 -8.90
N ALA A 116 24.52 22.35 -10.03
CA ALA A 116 23.53 23.41 -10.26
C ALA A 116 22.10 22.85 -10.24
N LEU A 117 21.83 21.76 -10.97
CA LEU A 117 20.52 21.09 -10.98
C LEU A 117 20.11 20.63 -9.57
N SER A 118 21.03 20.02 -8.82
CA SER A 118 20.76 19.58 -7.44
C SER A 118 20.40 20.76 -6.53
N LYS A 119 21.06 21.90 -6.71
CA LYS A 119 20.74 23.12 -5.97
C LYS A 119 19.33 23.64 -6.31
N GLU A 120 18.99 23.72 -7.59
CA GLU A 120 17.67 24.14 -8.07
C GLU A 120 16.55 23.20 -7.56
N ILE A 121 16.78 21.88 -7.61
CA ILE A 121 15.85 20.87 -7.06
C ILE A 121 15.63 21.14 -5.57
N ASN A 122 16.69 21.37 -4.80
CA ASN A 122 16.57 21.66 -3.37
C ASN A 122 15.77 22.96 -3.09
N GLU A 123 16.02 24.02 -3.85
CA GLU A 123 15.30 25.29 -3.71
C GLU A 123 13.79 25.12 -4.03
N LEU A 124 13.46 24.36 -5.09
CA LEU A 124 12.07 24.04 -5.45
C LEU A 124 11.41 23.15 -4.37
N SER A 125 12.15 22.20 -3.83
CA SER A 125 11.66 21.30 -2.79
C SER A 125 11.34 22.04 -1.49
N VAL A 126 12.15 23.03 -1.12
CA VAL A 126 11.85 23.90 0.02
C VAL A 126 10.56 24.68 -0.23
N LYS A 127 10.38 25.26 -1.43
CA LYS A 127 9.13 25.98 -1.77
C LYS A 127 7.92 25.05 -1.79
N ALA A 128 8.04 23.85 -2.37
CA ALA A 128 6.96 22.87 -2.38
C ALA A 128 6.60 22.42 -0.94
N GLY A 129 7.60 22.33 -0.07
CA GLY A 129 7.42 22.00 1.35
C GLY A 129 6.55 22.99 2.12
N GLU A 130 6.42 24.26 1.68
CA GLU A 130 5.53 25.25 2.27
C GLU A 130 4.05 24.86 2.14
N TYR A 131 3.71 24.05 1.12
CA TYR A 131 2.37 23.52 0.91
C TYR A 131 2.17 22.13 1.53
N GLY A 132 3.24 21.50 2.01
CA GLY A 132 3.18 20.16 2.57
C GLY A 132 2.62 20.14 3.99
N LEU A 133 1.76 19.14 4.27
CA LEU A 133 1.30 18.79 5.62
C LEU A 133 2.00 17.50 6.06
N PRO A 134 3.08 17.58 6.85
CA PRO A 134 3.79 16.37 7.29
C PRO A 134 2.88 15.47 8.13
N ASN A 135 3.01 14.17 7.93
CA ASN A 135 2.32 13.13 8.69
C ASN A 135 0.78 13.15 8.60
N GLU A 136 0.17 13.91 7.69
CA GLU A 136 -1.29 14.01 7.59
C GLU A 136 -1.95 12.66 7.41
N TYR A 137 -1.37 11.76 6.62
CA TYR A 137 -1.89 10.40 6.46
C TYR A 137 -1.99 9.67 7.81
N SER A 138 -0.95 9.73 8.63
CA SER A 138 -0.94 9.11 9.95
C SER A 138 -1.96 9.78 10.89
N ASN A 139 -2.02 11.10 10.87
CA ASN A 139 -2.97 11.87 11.68
C ASN A 139 -4.43 11.54 11.31
N LEU A 140 -4.72 11.39 10.01
CA LEU A 140 -6.04 10.97 9.54
C LEU A 140 -6.39 9.56 10.00
N MET A 141 -5.44 8.62 9.92
CA MET A 141 -5.63 7.26 10.42
C MET A 141 -5.88 7.24 11.94
N GLU A 142 -5.10 8.02 12.71
CA GLU A 142 -5.31 8.17 14.16
C GLU A 142 -6.67 8.80 14.47
N SER A 143 -7.12 9.79 13.71
CA SER A 143 -8.41 10.48 13.91
C SER A 143 -9.62 9.57 13.78
N ILE A 144 -9.51 8.49 13.00
CA ILE A 144 -10.54 7.45 12.90
C ILE A 144 -10.34 6.31 13.92
N GLY A 145 -9.41 6.46 14.86
CA GLY A 145 -9.10 5.45 15.87
C GLY A 145 -8.33 4.25 15.32
N ALA A 146 -7.64 4.40 14.18
CA ALA A 146 -6.81 3.33 13.66
C ALA A 146 -5.56 3.13 14.50
N THR A 147 -5.21 1.87 14.73
CA THR A 147 -4.02 1.42 15.46
C THR A 147 -3.22 0.43 14.63
N GLY A 148 -1.94 0.26 14.97
CA GLY A 148 -1.07 -0.68 14.25
C GLY A 148 -0.94 -0.36 12.76
N VAL A 149 -1.02 0.92 12.39
CA VAL A 149 -0.82 1.39 11.01
C VAL A 149 0.60 1.07 10.58
N ASN A 150 0.73 0.15 9.64
CA ASN A 150 2.04 -0.32 9.18
C ASN A 150 1.97 -0.84 7.75
N ALA A 151 3.12 -1.18 7.20
CA ALA A 151 3.27 -1.83 5.92
C ALA A 151 4.46 -2.79 5.94
N GLY A 152 4.62 -3.57 4.91
CA GLY A 152 5.78 -4.42 4.73
C GLY A 152 5.94 -4.86 3.29
N THR A 153 7.19 -4.94 2.85
CA THR A 153 7.58 -5.41 1.53
C THR A 153 8.30 -6.74 1.65
N SER A 154 7.86 -7.72 0.86
CA SER A 154 8.46 -9.03 0.75
C SER A 154 9.00 -9.27 -0.67
N TYR A 155 9.36 -10.52 -0.97
CA TYR A 155 9.91 -10.89 -2.27
C TYR A 155 8.90 -10.68 -3.42
N ASP A 156 7.63 -11.06 -3.23
CA ASP A 156 6.60 -11.08 -4.28
C ASP A 156 5.33 -10.27 -3.95
N TYR A 157 5.29 -9.61 -2.79
CA TYR A 157 4.17 -8.76 -2.39
C TYR A 157 4.59 -7.61 -1.47
N THR A 158 3.78 -6.56 -1.49
CA THR A 158 3.80 -5.47 -0.51
C THR A 158 2.42 -5.35 0.11
N TYR A 159 2.32 -5.08 1.41
CA TYR A 159 1.05 -4.95 2.10
C TYR A 159 1.02 -3.73 3.01
N TYR A 160 -0.19 -3.21 3.21
CA TYR A 160 -0.49 -2.08 4.09
C TYR A 160 -1.64 -2.47 4.97
N HIS A 161 -1.55 -2.28 6.29
CA HIS A 161 -2.58 -2.71 7.22
C HIS A 161 -2.78 -1.77 8.39
N SER A 162 -3.93 -1.89 9.04
CA SER A 162 -4.24 -1.29 10.34
C SER A 162 -5.48 -1.94 10.94
N SER A 163 -5.65 -1.80 12.24
CA SER A 163 -6.90 -2.11 12.94
C SER A 163 -7.68 -0.83 13.20
N PHE A 164 -8.99 -0.85 13.12
CA PHE A 164 -9.86 0.31 13.33
C PHE A 164 -11.27 -0.12 13.78
N PRO A 165 -12.05 0.79 14.42
CA PRO A 165 -13.41 0.49 14.84
C PRO A 165 -14.34 0.18 13.65
N PRO A 166 -15.28 -0.77 13.75
CA PRO A 166 -16.13 -1.20 12.63
C PRO A 166 -16.94 -0.07 11.98
N TYR A 167 -17.37 0.93 12.72
CA TYR A 167 -18.12 2.07 12.18
C TYR A 167 -17.28 3.01 11.32
N GLN A 168 -15.94 2.85 11.31
CA GLN A 168 -14.99 3.63 10.53
C GLN A 168 -14.58 2.97 9.20
N VAL A 169 -15.15 1.82 8.84
CA VAL A 169 -14.78 1.08 7.64
C VAL A 169 -14.82 1.96 6.37
N ASN A 170 -15.83 2.80 6.23
CA ASN A 170 -15.95 3.68 5.07
C ASN A 170 -14.83 4.74 5.02
N LYS A 171 -14.49 5.33 6.17
CA LYS A 171 -13.39 6.30 6.26
C LYS A 171 -12.03 5.64 6.04
N TRP A 172 -11.83 4.47 6.57
CA TRP A 172 -10.62 3.69 6.31
C TRP A 172 -10.46 3.37 4.82
N LEU A 173 -11.53 2.95 4.15
CA LEU A 173 -11.52 2.69 2.70
C LEU A 173 -11.24 3.97 1.90
N GLU A 174 -11.84 5.09 2.27
CA GLU A 174 -11.62 6.40 1.64
C GLU A 174 -10.15 6.81 1.74
N ILE A 175 -9.58 6.86 2.94
CA ILE A 175 -8.18 7.24 3.18
C ILE A 175 -7.22 6.28 2.49
N SER A 176 -7.45 4.97 2.64
CA SER A 176 -6.56 3.95 2.08
C SER A 176 -6.59 3.92 0.56
N SER A 177 -7.76 4.15 -0.07
CA SER A 177 -7.86 4.16 -1.53
C SER A 177 -7.10 5.32 -2.18
N GLN A 178 -7.04 6.49 -1.54
CA GLN A 178 -6.31 7.66 -2.05
C GLN A 178 -4.83 7.36 -2.28
N ARG A 179 -4.21 6.58 -1.39
CA ARG A 179 -2.81 6.14 -1.52
C ARG A 179 -2.52 5.45 -2.87
N PHE A 180 -3.48 4.68 -3.40
CA PHE A 180 -3.31 3.92 -4.64
C PHE A 180 -3.85 4.64 -5.87
N LEU A 181 -4.77 5.60 -5.69
CA LEU A 181 -5.38 6.32 -6.80
C LEU A 181 -4.57 7.55 -7.21
N ASN A 182 -4.09 8.32 -6.24
CA ASN A 182 -3.48 9.62 -6.47
C ASN A 182 -2.22 9.84 -5.61
N PRO A 183 -1.24 8.92 -5.59
CA PRO A 183 -0.05 9.07 -4.77
C PRO A 183 0.80 10.27 -5.22
N VAL A 184 1.37 10.97 -4.25
CA VAL A 184 2.36 12.03 -4.49
C VAL A 184 3.59 11.74 -3.63
N PHE A 185 4.73 11.61 -4.26
CA PHE A 185 5.99 11.25 -3.60
C PHE A 185 6.71 12.51 -3.08
N ARG A 186 6.11 13.16 -2.08
CA ARG A 186 6.70 14.34 -1.44
C ARG A 186 7.95 13.97 -0.68
N SER A 187 8.91 14.91 -0.65
CA SER A 187 10.11 14.80 0.18
C SER A 187 10.81 13.44 0.04
N PHE A 188 10.97 12.98 -1.18
CA PHE A 188 11.67 11.72 -1.49
C PHE A 188 13.19 11.93 -1.70
N GLN A 189 13.70 13.14 -1.46
CA GLN A 189 15.10 13.55 -1.59
C GLN A 189 15.94 13.07 -0.42
#